data_41d0060cfbb06ed004039f01162cf000
#
_entry.id   41d0060cfbb06ed004039f01162cf000
#
_cell.length_a   1.000
_cell.length_b   1.000
_cell.length_c   1.000
_cell.angle_alpha   90.00
_cell.angle_beta   90.00
_cell.angle_gamma   90.00
#
_symmetry.space_group_name_H-M   'P 1'
#
loop_
_entity.id
_entity.type
_entity.pdbx_description
1 polymer ?
#
loop_
_entity_poly.entity_id
_entity_poly.type
_entity_poly.pdbx_seq_one_letter_code
_entity_poly.pdbx_strand_id
1 'polypeptide(L)'
;PILIKYEAAIILNQPSLEKFESKVKPGGVLIYYGYGIINPPTRKDINVYRIDAMDAANEMKNAKAFNMIVLGGLLKLKPMVSLESVVKGLKKTLPERHHHLIPMNEEAIKRGMDLIKLCE
;
A
#
# COMPACT_ATOMS: atom_id res chain seq x y z
N PRO A 1 -7.29 -7.19 -25.75
CA PRO A 1 -6.82 -6.47 -24.56
C PRO A 1 -5.31 -6.54 -24.45
N ILE A 2 -4.72 -5.44 -24.06
CA ILE A 2 -3.29 -5.38 -23.83
C ILE A 2 -2.99 -6.09 -22.51
N LEU A 3 -2.11 -7.09 -22.56
CA LEU A 3 -1.65 -7.75 -21.35
C LEU A 3 -0.66 -6.84 -20.63
N ILE A 4 -1.12 -6.23 -19.55
CA ILE A 4 -0.25 -5.41 -18.72
C ILE A 4 0.20 -6.27 -17.54
N LYS A 5 1.52 -6.42 -17.40
CA LYS A 5 2.12 -7.10 -16.26
C LYS A 5 2.65 -6.05 -15.29
N TYR A 6 2.37 -6.21 -14.02
CA TYR A 6 2.71 -5.24 -13.00
C TYR A 6 3.96 -5.62 -12.23
N GLU A 7 4.80 -4.64 -11.93
CA GLU A 7 5.93 -4.82 -11.03
C GLU A 7 5.45 -4.86 -9.58
N ALA A 8 4.34 -4.20 -9.29
CA ALA A 8 3.74 -4.17 -7.97
C ALA A 8 2.22 -4.11 -8.09
N ALA A 9 1.53 -4.79 -7.18
CA ALA A 9 0.07 -4.74 -7.09
C ALA A 9 -0.34 -4.60 -5.63
N ILE A 10 -1.36 -3.80 -5.38
CA ILE A 10 -1.96 -3.63 -4.06
C ILE A 10 -3.36 -4.22 -4.13
N ILE A 11 -3.62 -5.22 -3.30
CA ILE A 11 -4.86 -5.99 -3.34
C ILE A 11 -5.62 -5.78 -2.03
N LEU A 12 -6.83 -5.26 -2.12
CA LEU A 12 -7.63 -4.91 -0.96
C LEU A 12 -8.81 -5.87 -0.71
N ASN A 13 -9.11 -6.77 -1.66
CA ASN A 13 -10.20 -7.74 -1.49
C ASN A 13 -9.93 -8.99 -2.32
N GLN A 14 -10.70 -10.06 -2.04
CA GLN A 14 -10.50 -11.35 -2.69
C GLN A 14 -10.74 -11.31 -4.21
N PRO A 15 -11.81 -10.68 -4.73
CA PRO A 15 -11.99 -10.62 -6.18
C PRO A 15 -10.82 -9.95 -6.91
N SER A 16 -10.23 -8.92 -6.32
CA SER A 16 -9.06 -8.25 -6.91
C SER A 16 -7.85 -9.17 -6.92
N LEU A 17 -7.66 -9.97 -5.87
CA LEU A 17 -6.57 -10.95 -5.83
C LEU A 17 -6.71 -11.94 -6.97
N GLU A 18 -7.89 -12.50 -7.15
CA GLU A 18 -8.15 -13.48 -8.20
C GLU A 18 -7.94 -12.90 -9.59
N LYS A 19 -8.23 -11.61 -9.76
CA LYS A 19 -8.09 -10.93 -11.04
C LYS A 19 -6.64 -10.54 -11.34
N PHE A 20 -5.88 -10.08 -10.34
CA PHE A 20 -4.59 -9.42 -10.56
C PHE A 20 -3.37 -10.23 -10.15
N GLU A 21 -3.52 -11.28 -9.33
CA GLU A 21 -2.36 -12.08 -8.90
C GLU A 21 -1.53 -12.59 -10.08
N SER A 22 -2.20 -13.11 -11.11
CA SER A 22 -1.53 -13.65 -12.28
C SER A 22 -0.82 -12.59 -13.14
N LYS A 23 -1.16 -11.32 -12.94
CA LYS A 23 -0.64 -10.20 -13.71
C LYS A 23 0.62 -9.57 -13.10
N VAL A 24 1.03 -9.99 -11.91
CA VAL A 24 2.28 -9.52 -11.30
C VAL A 24 3.44 -10.22 -12.00
N LYS A 25 4.45 -9.46 -12.41
CA LYS A 25 5.65 -10.02 -13.05
C LYS A 25 6.41 -10.94 -12.09
N PRO A 26 7.04 -12.02 -12.60
CA PRO A 26 7.96 -12.80 -11.76
C PRO A 26 9.01 -11.89 -11.11
N GLY A 27 9.24 -12.06 -9.82
CA GLY A 27 10.12 -11.19 -9.06
C GLY A 27 9.48 -9.89 -8.61
N GLY A 28 8.23 -9.62 -9.01
CA GLY A 28 7.50 -8.44 -8.59
C GLY A 28 6.99 -8.51 -7.15
N VAL A 29 6.21 -7.52 -6.76
CA VAL A 29 5.70 -7.36 -5.40
C VAL A 29 4.18 -7.39 -5.39
N LEU A 30 3.60 -8.15 -4.49
CA LEU A 30 2.16 -8.13 -4.22
C LEU A 30 1.95 -7.79 -2.75
N ILE A 31 1.20 -6.73 -2.48
CA ILE A 31 0.85 -6.32 -1.12
C ILE A 31 -0.64 -6.55 -0.96
N TYR A 32 -1.05 -7.33 0.04
CA TYR A 32 -2.47 -7.54 0.27
C TYR A 32 -2.88 -7.10 1.67
N TYR A 33 -4.12 -6.64 1.76
CA TYR A 33 -4.75 -6.27 3.02
C TYR A 33 -5.27 -7.54 3.70
N GLY A 34 -4.73 -7.85 4.89
CA GLY A 34 -4.99 -9.12 5.57
C GLY A 34 -6.46 -9.44 5.79
N TYR A 35 -7.26 -8.46 6.18
CA TYR A 35 -8.67 -8.69 6.48
C TYR A 35 -9.57 -8.73 5.25
N GLY A 36 -9.09 -8.28 4.11
CA GLY A 36 -9.85 -8.30 2.87
C GLY A 36 -9.67 -9.57 2.05
N ILE A 37 -8.79 -10.47 2.49
CA ILE A 37 -8.39 -11.65 1.73
C ILE A 37 -8.72 -12.91 2.52
N ILE A 38 -9.55 -13.77 1.93
CA ILE A 38 -9.95 -15.05 2.53
C ILE A 38 -8.94 -16.15 2.20
N ASN A 39 -8.53 -16.21 0.92
CA ASN A 39 -7.54 -17.17 0.45
C ASN A 39 -6.27 -16.41 0.06
N PRO A 40 -5.17 -16.55 0.83
CA PRO A 40 -3.94 -15.83 0.52
C PRO A 40 -3.35 -16.16 -0.84
N PRO A 41 -2.48 -15.28 -1.39
CA PRO A 41 -1.78 -15.57 -2.65
C PRO A 41 -0.96 -16.85 -2.55
N THR A 42 -0.91 -17.61 -3.64
CA THR A 42 -0.22 -18.90 -3.68
C THR A 42 1.04 -18.88 -4.54
N ARG A 43 1.29 -17.83 -5.30
CA ARG A 43 2.46 -17.75 -6.18
C ARG A 43 3.76 -17.70 -5.38
N LYS A 44 4.77 -18.43 -5.89
CA LYS A 44 6.10 -18.52 -5.26
C LYS A 44 7.16 -17.71 -6.01
N ASP A 45 6.84 -17.20 -7.18
CA ASP A 45 7.76 -16.46 -8.04
C ASP A 45 7.69 -14.94 -7.85
N ILE A 46 6.87 -14.48 -6.91
CA ILE A 46 6.74 -13.07 -6.56
C ILE A 46 6.95 -12.88 -5.07
N ASN A 47 7.20 -11.64 -4.66
CA ASN A 47 7.36 -11.29 -3.26
C ASN A 47 6.01 -10.85 -2.71
N VAL A 48 5.46 -11.61 -1.76
CA VAL A 48 4.13 -11.36 -1.19
C VAL A 48 4.28 -10.72 0.19
N TYR A 49 3.59 -9.62 0.40
CA TYR A 49 3.60 -8.90 1.68
C TYR A 49 2.17 -8.67 2.15
N ARG A 50 1.99 -8.74 3.46
CA ARG A 50 0.72 -8.45 4.11
C ARG A 50 0.81 -7.11 4.84
N ILE A 51 -0.26 -6.32 4.79
CA ILE A 51 -0.36 -5.08 5.52
C ILE A 51 -1.73 -4.99 6.22
N ASP A 52 -1.73 -4.83 7.53
CA ASP A 52 -2.95 -4.73 8.35
C ASP A 52 -3.27 -3.24 8.58
N ALA A 53 -3.50 -2.53 7.48
CA ALA A 53 -3.62 -1.08 7.47
C ALA A 53 -4.83 -0.56 8.26
N MET A 54 -5.92 -1.33 8.35
CA MET A 54 -7.10 -0.87 9.07
C MET A 54 -6.86 -0.79 10.58
N ASP A 55 -6.08 -1.72 11.13
CA ASP A 55 -5.73 -1.68 12.56
C ASP A 55 -4.94 -0.40 12.87
N ALA A 56 -3.97 -0.06 12.02
CA ALA A 56 -3.19 1.15 12.19
C ALA A 56 -4.05 2.42 12.03
N ALA A 57 -4.96 2.42 11.05
CA ALA A 57 -5.88 3.53 10.85
C ALA A 57 -6.79 3.74 12.07
N ASN A 58 -7.26 2.64 12.66
CA ASN A 58 -8.08 2.71 13.87
C ASN A 58 -7.28 3.23 15.07
N GLU A 59 -6.01 2.85 15.22
CA GLU A 59 -5.14 3.38 16.25
C GLU A 59 -4.94 4.88 16.11
N MET A 60 -4.87 5.37 14.87
CA MET A 60 -4.78 6.80 14.57
C MET A 60 -6.13 7.51 14.72
N LYS A 61 -7.21 6.75 15.00
CA LYS A 61 -8.59 7.26 15.07
C LYS A 61 -9.02 7.95 13.79
N ASN A 62 -8.52 7.47 12.65
CA ASN A 62 -8.82 8.05 11.35
C ASN A 62 -8.81 6.97 10.25
N ALA A 63 -10.02 6.48 9.92
CA ALA A 63 -10.18 5.46 8.89
C ALA A 63 -9.70 5.94 7.50
N LYS A 64 -9.69 7.26 7.27
CA LYS A 64 -9.24 7.82 6.00
C LYS A 64 -7.71 7.68 5.80
N ALA A 65 -6.98 7.40 6.88
CA ALA A 65 -5.54 7.18 6.80
C ALA A 65 -5.17 5.85 6.13
N PHE A 66 -6.13 4.93 5.95
CA PHE A 66 -5.91 3.61 5.37
C PHE A 66 -5.07 3.64 4.09
N ASN A 67 -5.47 4.48 3.13
CA ASN A 67 -4.78 4.57 1.83
C ASN A 67 -3.33 5.05 1.97
N MET A 68 -3.08 5.97 2.88
CA MET A 68 -1.72 6.49 3.11
C MET A 68 -0.83 5.45 3.81
N ILE A 69 -1.41 4.63 4.69
CA ILE A 69 -0.69 3.54 5.33
C ILE A 69 -0.27 2.50 4.29
N VAL A 70 -1.18 2.14 3.39
CA VAL A 70 -0.88 1.21 2.29
C VAL A 70 0.20 1.77 1.38
N LEU A 71 0.12 3.06 1.05
CA LEU A 71 1.15 3.74 0.26
C LEU A 71 2.51 3.66 0.96
N GLY A 72 2.54 3.84 2.29
CA GLY A 72 3.78 3.71 3.06
C GLY A 72 4.41 2.33 2.92
N GLY A 73 3.60 1.28 2.98
CA GLY A 73 4.08 -0.08 2.76
C GLY A 73 4.73 -0.25 1.39
N LEU A 74 4.10 0.28 0.35
CA LEU A 74 4.65 0.23 -1.01
C LEU A 74 5.97 0.99 -1.10
N LEU A 75 6.06 2.18 -0.51
CA LEU A 75 7.29 2.99 -0.54
C LEU A 75 8.45 2.31 0.15
N LYS A 76 8.19 1.53 1.20
CA LYS A 76 9.23 0.76 1.89
C LYS A 76 9.84 -0.29 0.97
N LEU A 77 9.01 -0.94 0.14
CA LEU A 77 9.43 -2.04 -0.71
C LEU A 77 9.97 -1.57 -2.07
N LYS A 78 9.41 -0.49 -2.58
CA LYS A 78 9.76 0.09 -3.88
C LYS A 78 10.00 1.59 -3.70
N PRO A 79 11.18 1.99 -3.22
CA PRO A 79 11.46 3.39 -2.91
C PRO A 79 11.70 4.23 -4.18
N MET A 80 10.74 4.21 -5.09
CA MET A 80 10.75 5.00 -6.33
C MET A 80 10.67 6.48 -6.05
N VAL A 81 9.98 6.84 -4.96
CA VAL A 81 9.78 8.21 -4.53
C VAL A 81 10.03 8.24 -3.02
N SER A 82 10.73 9.27 -2.54
CA SER A 82 10.97 9.41 -1.10
C SER A 82 9.73 9.93 -0.39
N LEU A 83 9.64 9.65 0.92
CA LEU A 83 8.59 10.22 1.76
C LEU A 83 8.59 11.76 1.66
N GLU A 84 9.76 12.37 1.64
CA GLU A 84 9.91 13.82 1.50
C GLU A 84 9.27 14.31 0.21
N SER A 85 9.49 13.62 -0.91
CA SER A 85 8.90 14.00 -2.20
C SER A 85 7.38 13.86 -2.19
N VAL A 86 6.85 12.83 -1.53
CA VAL A 86 5.39 12.66 -1.39
C VAL A 86 4.80 13.83 -0.60
N VAL A 87 5.43 14.20 0.50
CA VAL A 87 4.97 15.33 1.33
C VAL A 87 4.99 16.63 0.53
N LYS A 88 6.04 16.85 -0.24
CA LYS A 88 6.12 18.03 -1.13
C LYS A 88 5.00 18.03 -2.17
N GLY A 89 4.69 16.87 -2.73
CA GLY A 89 3.58 16.72 -3.67
C GLY A 89 2.25 17.05 -3.04
N LEU A 90 2.02 16.60 -1.80
CA LEU A 90 0.80 16.93 -1.07
C LEU A 90 0.66 18.43 -0.84
N LYS A 91 1.76 19.10 -0.51
CA LYS A 91 1.75 20.57 -0.33
C LYS A 91 1.37 21.30 -1.61
N LYS A 92 1.76 20.77 -2.77
CA LYS A 92 1.46 21.39 -4.07
C LYS A 92 0.05 21.11 -4.55
N THR A 93 -0.49 19.90 -4.27
CA THR A 93 -1.76 19.45 -4.84
C THR A 93 -2.96 19.72 -3.94
N LEU A 94 -2.76 19.72 -2.61
CA LEU A 94 -3.85 20.00 -1.68
C LEU A 94 -4.07 21.51 -1.54
N PRO A 95 -5.34 21.95 -1.52
CA PRO A 95 -5.63 23.34 -1.17
C PRO A 95 -5.09 23.68 0.21
N GLU A 96 -4.67 24.93 0.42
CA GLU A 96 -4.12 25.37 1.70
C GLU A 96 -5.00 25.00 2.90
N ARG A 97 -6.33 25.07 2.73
CA ARG A 97 -7.27 24.71 3.81
C ARG A 97 -7.15 23.26 4.27
N HIS A 98 -6.47 22.40 3.50
CA HIS A 98 -6.25 21.00 3.84
C HIS A 98 -4.82 20.69 4.25
N HIS A 99 -3.91 21.69 4.26
CA HIS A 99 -2.52 21.46 4.64
C HIS A 99 -2.33 21.00 6.08
N HIS A 100 -3.31 21.26 6.95
CA HIS A 100 -3.28 20.75 8.32
C HIS A 100 -3.36 19.22 8.39
N LEU A 101 -3.77 18.57 7.30
CA LEU A 101 -3.83 17.10 7.23
C LEU A 101 -2.49 16.47 6.83
N ILE A 102 -1.53 17.25 6.35
CA ILE A 102 -0.26 16.71 5.87
C ILE A 102 0.53 15.99 6.97
N PRO A 103 0.67 16.52 8.19
CA PRO A 103 1.38 15.78 9.25
C PRO A 103 0.77 14.41 9.53
N MET A 104 -0.57 14.31 9.52
CA MET A 104 -1.26 13.05 9.75
C MET A 104 -1.03 12.08 8.60
N ASN A 105 -1.08 12.56 7.34
CA ASN A 105 -0.79 11.73 6.18
C ASN A 105 0.65 11.24 6.21
N GLU A 106 1.60 12.09 6.60
CA GLU A 106 3.00 11.70 6.74
C GLU A 106 3.16 10.62 7.80
N GLU A 107 2.50 10.75 8.95
CA GLU A 107 2.52 9.72 9.99
C GLU A 107 1.93 8.41 9.49
N ALA A 108 0.82 8.46 8.76
CA ALA A 108 0.20 7.28 8.19
C ALA A 108 1.15 6.54 7.25
N ILE A 109 1.86 7.27 6.39
CA ILE A 109 2.84 6.68 5.48
C ILE A 109 3.96 6.00 6.28
N LYS A 110 4.49 6.65 7.31
CA LYS A 110 5.54 6.08 8.16
C LYS A 110 5.06 4.80 8.85
N ARG A 111 3.82 4.77 9.34
CA ARG A 111 3.25 3.57 9.96
C ARG A 111 3.16 2.42 8.96
N GLY A 112 2.79 2.72 7.72
CA GLY A 112 2.74 1.72 6.66
C GLY A 112 4.11 1.14 6.36
N MET A 113 5.15 1.97 6.35
CA MET A 113 6.52 1.53 6.15
C MET A 113 6.98 0.56 7.24
N ASP A 114 6.53 0.77 8.48
CA ASP A 114 6.90 -0.09 9.61
C ASP A 114 6.03 -1.34 9.71
N LEU A 115 4.82 -1.29 9.19
CA LEU A 115 3.80 -2.31 9.38
C LEU A 115 3.89 -3.45 8.38
N ILE A 116 4.45 -3.20 7.21
CA ILE A 116 4.44 -4.19 6.12
C ILE A 116 5.28 -5.41 6.47
N LYS A 117 4.73 -6.61 6.23
CA LYS A 117 5.37 -7.87 6.61
C LYS A 117 5.49 -8.80 5.43
N LEU A 118 6.68 -9.38 5.26
CA LEU A 118 6.91 -10.40 4.25
C LEU A 118 6.17 -11.69 4.63
N CYS A 119 5.49 -12.26 3.66
CA CYS A 119 4.85 -13.57 3.79
C CYS A 119 5.79 -14.62 3.21
N GLU A 120 6.12 -15.60 4.03
CA GLU A 120 6.99 -16.71 3.61
C GLU A 120 6.17 -17.90 3.15
#